data_df0a95ceb43e7551b22cfbc8e0089bcf
#
_entry.id   df0a95ceb43e7551b22cfbc8e0089bcf
#
_cell.length_a   1.000
_cell.length_b   1.000
_cell.length_c   1.000
_cell.angle_alpha   90.00
_cell.angle_beta   90.00
_cell.angle_gamma   90.00
#
_symmetry.space_group_name_H-M   'P 1'
#
loop_
_entity.id
_entity.type
_entity.pdbx_description
1 polymer ?
#
loop_
_entity_poly.entity_id
_entity_poly.type
_entity_poly.pdbx_seq_one_letter_code
_entity_poly.pdbx_strand_id
1 'polypeptide(L)'
;MVASLTAAALCSCGQKTEKETPAGAETSKETQKAEEKKDGQKDGQEVTLKVYDSMAYGVEAYDEVIKKFEENHPGVKVEIQHAANDSNTLLQSRFNSGDIPDVFLNEPGAGAQLYYEYSYDWSKDTETLGKFKEDALDLTKTEDGAIYGLPWTYETMALIYNKDVFDKAGITTLPNSVEELGEICKKLQDSGVKPLAIAGKEKWALGQMATHFIMDKSLDAAGTVKALKSGEKSFKDLPHWDNFFKLLDLVKEYDGDKAIETGWEPAENAVATGEAAMLHMGDWAQANFTKMGPDTKLAFLPVPVGSSEADNTILSSVGWVFQVYKDSPNLDLAKEYCEYVLCSEEGAKWMTEGVDAVPASITSDLQPSGDLPQDAQKYIKAGKTNGWIHTICDTTYSDTVGPLIQGYILGEYTKEEVTQGFEDYFKNLQ
;
A
#
# COMPACT_ATOMS: atom_id res chain seq x y z
N MET A 1 -14.09 -55.01 6.83
CA MET A 1 -15.00 -55.06 7.97
C MET A 1 -15.57 -53.66 8.06
N VAL A 2 -16.71 -53.33 7.44
CA VAL A 2 -18.08 -53.55 7.87
C VAL A 2 -18.25 -53.06 9.32
N ALA A 3 -19.08 -52.15 9.73
CA ALA A 3 -20.41 -51.69 9.40
C ALA A 3 -20.67 -50.41 10.19
N SER A 4 -21.38 -49.48 9.69
CA SER A 4 -22.86 -49.24 9.69
C SER A 4 -23.37 -48.46 10.87
N LEU A 5 -23.93 -47.26 10.56
CA LEU A 5 -25.32 -46.85 10.68
C LEU A 5 -25.92 -46.76 12.08
N THR A 6 -26.45 -45.61 12.47
CA THR A 6 -27.91 -45.46 12.52
C THR A 6 -28.31 -44.00 12.75
N ALA A 7 -29.29 -43.57 11.96
CA ALA A 7 -30.11 -42.37 12.12
C ALA A 7 -31.24 -42.61 13.09
N ALA A 8 -31.77 -41.54 13.72
CA ALA A 8 -33.12 -41.48 14.21
C ALA A 8 -33.66 -40.06 14.16
N ALA A 9 -34.62 -39.86 13.29
CA ALA A 9 -35.58 -38.76 13.27
C ALA A 9 -36.79 -39.13 14.17
N LEU A 10 -37.54 -38.11 14.60
CA LEU A 10 -38.98 -38.11 14.85
C LEU A 10 -39.36 -36.74 15.42
N CYS A 11 -40.05 -35.86 14.72
CA CYS A 11 -41.51 -35.75 14.53
C CYS A 11 -42.23 -35.43 15.83
N SER A 12 -42.93 -34.29 15.92
CA SER A 12 -44.35 -34.20 15.58
C SER A 12 -44.97 -32.88 16.04
N CYS A 13 -45.66 -32.16 15.19
CA CYS A 13 -47.07 -31.74 15.17
C CYS A 13 -47.57 -30.98 16.41
N GLY A 14 -48.35 -29.94 16.29
CA GLY A 14 -49.21 -29.41 15.25
C GLY A 14 -50.18 -28.38 15.78
N GLN A 15 -50.75 -27.61 14.86
CA GLN A 15 -52.15 -27.11 14.78
C GLN A 15 -52.60 -26.06 15.82
N LYS A 16 -53.33 -25.03 15.47
CA LYS A 16 -54.15 -24.49 14.38
C LYS A 16 -54.86 -23.24 14.90
N THR A 17 -55.01 -22.25 13.99
CA THR A 17 -56.20 -21.41 13.64
C THR A 17 -56.84 -20.56 14.75
N GLU A 18 -57.20 -19.30 14.54
CA GLU A 18 -58.14 -18.72 13.55
C GLU A 18 -58.05 -17.20 13.53
N LYS A 19 -58.28 -16.65 12.36
CA LYS A 19 -58.92 -15.49 11.83
C LYS A 19 -59.78 -14.63 12.72
N GLU A 20 -59.67 -13.30 12.57
CA GLU A 20 -60.78 -12.44 12.11
C GLU A 20 -60.35 -11.00 11.86
N THR A 21 -60.67 -10.49 10.66
CA THR A 21 -60.84 -9.09 10.26
C THR A 21 -62.38 -8.90 10.16
N PRO A 22 -62.99 -7.69 10.12
CA PRO A 22 -62.55 -6.47 9.44
C PRO A 22 -63.13 -5.11 9.96
N ALA A 23 -62.77 -4.04 9.20
CA ALA A 23 -63.52 -2.82 8.86
C ALA A 23 -63.48 -1.62 9.85
N GLY A 24 -63.07 -0.48 9.34
CA GLY A 24 -63.78 0.58 8.71
C GLY A 24 -63.19 1.98 8.95
N ALA A 25 -62.83 2.63 7.89
CA ALA A 25 -62.94 4.02 7.49
C ALA A 25 -63.01 5.15 8.54
N GLU A 26 -62.22 6.18 8.43
CA GLU A 26 -62.56 7.45 7.73
C GLU A 26 -61.43 8.49 7.78
N THR A 27 -61.38 9.21 6.73
CA THR A 27 -60.55 10.36 6.35
C THR A 27 -60.65 11.56 7.31
N SER A 28 -59.50 12.23 7.56
CA SER A 28 -59.48 13.69 7.59
C SER A 28 -58.07 14.22 7.21
N LYS A 29 -58.03 15.04 6.15
CA LYS A 29 -56.89 15.83 5.72
C LYS A 29 -56.72 16.99 6.72
N GLU A 30 -55.52 17.15 7.23
CA GLU A 30 -55.07 18.47 7.72
C GLU A 30 -53.65 18.71 7.24
N THR A 31 -53.55 19.80 6.49
CA THR A 31 -52.32 20.38 5.94
C THR A 31 -51.56 21.04 7.09
N GLN A 32 -50.35 20.58 7.38
CA GLN A 32 -49.42 21.31 8.23
C GLN A 32 -48.13 21.60 7.51
N LYS A 33 -47.75 22.88 7.55
CA LYS A 33 -46.55 23.52 7.05
C LYS A 33 -45.27 22.77 7.50
N ALA A 34 -44.36 22.62 6.54
CA ALA A 34 -42.97 22.29 6.83
C ALA A 34 -42.32 23.47 7.58
N GLU A 35 -42.01 23.29 8.85
CA GLU A 35 -40.98 24.03 9.57
C GLU A 35 -39.68 23.21 9.49
N GLU A 36 -38.67 23.86 8.93
CA GLU A 36 -37.30 23.39 8.99
C GLU A 36 -36.87 23.25 10.46
N LYS A 37 -36.77 22.04 10.93
CA LYS A 37 -36.05 21.75 12.19
C LYS A 37 -34.57 21.62 11.86
N LYS A 38 -33.78 22.59 12.28
CA LYS A 38 -32.37 22.42 12.59
C LYS A 38 -32.28 21.24 13.57
N ASP A 39 -31.63 20.19 13.14
CA ASP A 39 -31.38 19.04 14.00
C ASP A 39 -30.38 19.46 15.08
N GLY A 40 -30.88 19.58 16.29
CA GLY A 40 -30.12 19.81 17.50
C GLY A 40 -29.50 18.47 17.92
N GLN A 41 -28.20 18.51 18.08
CA GLN A 41 -27.37 17.52 18.73
C GLN A 41 -28.09 16.98 19.97
N LYS A 42 -28.41 15.67 19.98
CA LYS A 42 -28.95 14.97 21.15
C LYS A 42 -27.84 14.84 22.18
N ASP A 43 -27.92 15.63 23.23
CA ASP A 43 -27.07 15.51 24.42
C ASP A 43 -27.08 14.06 24.97
N GLY A 44 -25.92 13.42 25.04
CA GLY A 44 -25.68 12.23 25.87
C GLY A 44 -25.63 10.87 25.17
N GLN A 45 -25.67 10.76 23.84
CA GLN A 45 -25.45 9.48 23.16
C GLN A 45 -24.02 9.40 22.68
N GLU A 46 -23.26 8.42 23.17
CA GLU A 46 -21.91 8.10 22.69
C GLU A 46 -21.99 7.65 21.21
N VAL A 47 -21.21 8.30 20.36
CA VAL A 47 -21.12 7.97 18.92
C VAL A 47 -19.85 7.16 18.72
N THR A 48 -19.97 5.95 18.16
CA THR A 48 -18.84 5.13 17.79
C THR A 48 -18.55 5.31 16.31
N LEU A 49 -17.34 5.77 15.99
CA LEU A 49 -16.78 5.81 14.65
C LEU A 49 -15.94 4.56 14.42
N LYS A 50 -16.30 3.74 13.43
CA LYS A 50 -15.58 2.51 13.10
C LYS A 50 -14.53 2.79 12.04
N VAL A 51 -13.27 2.46 12.33
CA VAL A 51 -12.12 2.62 11.41
C VAL A 51 -11.49 1.26 11.16
N TYR A 52 -11.19 0.98 9.89
CA TYR A 52 -10.44 -0.18 9.47
C TYR A 52 -9.08 0.24 8.91
N ASP A 53 -8.02 -0.14 9.59
CA ASP A 53 -6.64 0.16 9.22
C ASP A 53 -5.96 -1.08 8.64
N SER A 54 -5.64 -1.00 7.37
CA SER A 54 -4.94 -2.07 6.63
C SER A 54 -3.42 -1.96 6.69
N MET A 55 -2.86 -0.85 7.19
CA MET A 55 -1.41 -0.61 7.18
C MET A 55 -0.68 -1.38 8.27
N ALA A 56 -1.20 -1.35 9.50
CA ALA A 56 -0.66 -1.98 10.69
C ALA A 56 0.81 -1.64 11.02
N TYR A 57 1.30 -0.48 10.60
CA TYR A 57 2.56 0.08 11.08
C TYR A 57 2.35 1.51 11.62
N GLY A 58 3.21 1.93 12.55
CA GLY A 58 3.01 3.19 13.27
C GLY A 58 1.80 3.22 14.20
N VAL A 59 1.28 2.06 14.62
CA VAL A 59 0.03 1.87 15.37
C VAL A 59 0.03 2.68 16.66
N GLU A 60 1.08 2.58 17.48
CA GLU A 60 1.14 3.29 18.76
C GLU A 60 1.03 4.83 18.59
N ALA A 61 1.68 5.37 17.56
CA ALA A 61 1.60 6.80 17.27
C ALA A 61 0.23 7.19 16.68
N TYR A 62 -0.41 6.28 15.94
CA TYR A 62 -1.77 6.48 15.43
C TYR A 62 -2.79 6.50 16.56
N ASP A 63 -2.65 5.61 17.56
CA ASP A 63 -3.52 5.59 18.76
C ASP A 63 -3.47 6.92 19.51
N GLU A 64 -2.31 7.59 19.56
CA GLU A 64 -2.22 8.92 20.17
C GLU A 64 -2.98 10.00 19.38
N VAL A 65 -2.98 9.93 18.05
CA VAL A 65 -3.79 10.85 17.20
C VAL A 65 -5.28 10.61 17.44
N ILE A 66 -5.69 9.34 17.47
CA ILE A 66 -7.09 8.96 17.77
C ILE A 66 -7.53 9.51 19.12
N LYS A 67 -6.72 9.33 20.15
CA LYS A 67 -7.00 9.85 21.48
C LYS A 67 -7.18 11.38 21.49
N LYS A 68 -6.34 12.10 20.74
CA LYS A 68 -6.47 13.55 20.60
C LYS A 68 -7.75 13.95 19.85
N PHE A 69 -8.15 13.19 18.85
CA PHE A 69 -9.42 13.39 18.18
C PHE A 69 -10.60 13.21 19.14
N GLU A 70 -10.60 12.14 19.95
CA GLU A 70 -11.65 11.89 20.97
C GLU A 70 -11.69 12.99 22.04
N GLU A 71 -10.53 13.48 22.51
CA GLU A 71 -10.44 14.60 23.45
C GLU A 71 -11.09 15.89 22.88
N ASN A 72 -10.96 16.13 21.58
CA ASN A 72 -11.55 17.27 20.89
C ASN A 72 -13.04 17.08 20.56
N HIS A 73 -13.55 15.83 20.61
CA HIS A 73 -14.92 15.45 20.28
C HIS A 73 -15.60 14.71 21.44
N PRO A 74 -15.99 15.42 22.54
CA PRO A 74 -16.63 14.78 23.70
C PRO A 74 -17.87 13.97 23.29
N GLY A 75 -17.93 12.70 23.69
CA GLY A 75 -19.00 11.77 23.34
C GLY A 75 -18.74 10.97 22.05
N VAL A 76 -17.60 11.17 21.39
CA VAL A 76 -17.15 10.34 20.27
C VAL A 76 -16.15 9.31 20.78
N LYS A 77 -16.32 8.06 20.32
CA LYS A 77 -15.37 6.95 20.48
C LYS A 77 -14.95 6.44 19.12
N VAL A 78 -13.65 6.31 18.88
CA VAL A 78 -13.10 5.68 17.69
C VAL A 78 -12.79 4.22 18.00
N GLU A 79 -13.45 3.31 17.29
CA GLU A 79 -13.16 1.88 17.32
C GLU A 79 -12.34 1.52 16.07
N ILE A 80 -11.02 1.33 16.26
CA ILE A 80 -10.12 0.99 15.17
C ILE A 80 -9.78 -0.50 15.18
N GLN A 81 -9.78 -1.10 14.00
CA GLN A 81 -9.28 -2.45 13.76
C GLN A 81 -8.03 -2.37 12.90
N HIS A 82 -6.88 -2.70 13.47
CA HIS A 82 -5.63 -2.87 12.73
C HIS A 82 -5.54 -4.27 12.14
N ALA A 83 -5.30 -4.38 10.85
CA ALA A 83 -5.25 -5.65 10.13
C ALA A 83 -4.08 -5.65 9.12
N ALA A 84 -2.93 -6.21 9.54
CA ALA A 84 -1.73 -6.27 8.69
C ALA A 84 -1.82 -7.38 7.65
N ASN A 85 -2.06 -8.61 8.11
CA ASN A 85 -2.12 -9.78 7.25
C ASN A 85 -3.55 -10.02 6.79
N ASP A 86 -3.73 -10.44 5.53
CA ASP A 86 -5.03 -10.72 4.94
C ASP A 86 -6.02 -9.53 4.99
N SER A 87 -5.50 -8.29 5.14
CA SER A 87 -6.30 -7.08 5.34
C SER A 87 -7.37 -6.91 4.26
N ASN A 88 -7.03 -7.13 2.99
CA ASN A 88 -7.98 -7.02 1.88
C ASN A 88 -9.10 -8.07 1.97
N THR A 89 -8.79 -9.32 2.32
CA THR A 89 -9.77 -10.39 2.48
C THR A 89 -10.72 -10.10 3.65
N LEU A 90 -10.19 -9.59 4.76
CA LEU A 90 -10.98 -9.24 5.92
C LEU A 90 -11.90 -8.04 5.64
N LEU A 91 -11.39 -7.00 4.98
CA LEU A 91 -12.19 -5.85 4.59
C LEU A 91 -13.33 -6.25 3.64
N GLN A 92 -13.03 -7.06 2.61
CA GLN A 92 -14.04 -7.58 1.69
C GLN A 92 -15.11 -8.42 2.42
N SER A 93 -14.71 -9.21 3.41
CA SER A 93 -15.64 -9.97 4.24
C SER A 93 -16.59 -9.06 5.02
N ARG A 94 -16.11 -7.94 5.55
CA ARG A 94 -16.94 -6.94 6.25
C ARG A 94 -17.95 -6.30 5.30
N PHE A 95 -17.54 -5.89 4.10
CA PHE A 95 -18.45 -5.36 3.09
C PHE A 95 -19.53 -6.37 2.70
N ASN A 96 -19.13 -7.62 2.45
CA ASN A 96 -20.07 -8.70 2.11
C ASN A 96 -21.08 -9.01 3.23
N SER A 97 -20.70 -8.84 4.49
CA SER A 97 -21.59 -9.06 5.64
C SER A 97 -22.45 -7.85 5.99
N GLY A 98 -22.20 -6.68 5.40
CA GLY A 98 -22.87 -5.42 5.73
C GLY A 98 -22.34 -4.74 7.00
N ASP A 99 -21.24 -5.23 7.60
CA ASP A 99 -20.53 -4.55 8.70
C ASP A 99 -19.46 -3.61 8.14
N ILE A 100 -19.90 -2.60 7.39
CA ILE A 100 -19.00 -1.66 6.70
C ILE A 100 -18.48 -0.65 7.72
N PRO A 101 -17.14 -0.43 7.79
CA PRO A 101 -16.56 0.61 8.63
C PRO A 101 -16.88 2.01 8.08
N ASP A 102 -16.94 3.01 8.95
CA ASP A 102 -17.17 4.40 8.55
C ASP A 102 -15.99 4.96 7.75
N VAL A 103 -14.76 4.56 8.14
CA VAL A 103 -13.50 4.90 7.45
C VAL A 103 -12.69 3.62 7.24
N PHE A 104 -12.09 3.49 6.09
CA PHE A 104 -11.24 2.34 5.77
C PHE A 104 -10.09 2.73 4.86
N LEU A 105 -8.95 2.07 5.09
CA LEU A 105 -7.70 2.34 4.40
C LEU A 105 -7.44 1.26 3.34
N ASN A 106 -7.01 1.70 2.18
CA ASN A 106 -6.60 0.82 1.08
C ASN A 106 -5.34 1.33 0.40
N GLU A 107 -4.68 0.45 -0.34
CA GLU A 107 -3.74 0.86 -1.36
C GLU A 107 -4.49 1.68 -2.43
N PRO A 108 -3.89 2.77 -2.95
CA PRO A 108 -4.49 3.57 -4.01
C PRO A 108 -4.62 2.76 -5.32
N GLY A 109 -5.34 3.32 -6.30
CA GLY A 109 -5.55 2.65 -7.59
C GLY A 109 -6.44 1.41 -7.45
N ALA A 110 -5.99 0.25 -7.91
CA ALA A 110 -6.81 -0.96 -8.00
C ALA A 110 -7.43 -1.40 -6.65
N GLY A 111 -6.68 -1.26 -5.55
CA GLY A 111 -7.19 -1.58 -4.21
C GLY A 111 -8.37 -0.70 -3.81
N ALA A 112 -8.23 0.61 -3.95
CA ALA A 112 -9.29 1.58 -3.63
C ALA A 112 -10.47 1.47 -4.60
N GLN A 113 -10.24 1.14 -5.89
CA GLN A 113 -11.29 1.01 -6.90
C GLN A 113 -12.34 -0.04 -6.56
N LEU A 114 -11.97 -1.11 -5.86
CA LEU A 114 -12.91 -2.15 -5.42
C LEU A 114 -14.06 -1.58 -4.57
N TYR A 115 -13.85 -0.42 -3.96
CA TYR A 115 -14.78 0.18 -3.00
C TYR A 115 -15.34 1.54 -3.44
N TYR A 116 -15.06 2.01 -4.67
CA TYR A 116 -15.53 3.33 -5.14
C TYR A 116 -17.05 3.49 -5.09
N GLU A 117 -17.80 2.42 -5.39
CA GLU A 117 -19.26 2.46 -5.30
C GLU A 117 -19.78 2.67 -3.87
N TYR A 118 -18.97 2.37 -2.85
CA TYR A 118 -19.28 2.56 -1.42
C TYR A 118 -18.66 3.84 -0.87
N SER A 119 -17.74 4.45 -1.57
CA SER A 119 -16.92 5.55 -1.06
C SER A 119 -17.57 6.90 -1.32
N TYR A 120 -17.34 7.82 -0.39
CA TYR A 120 -17.71 9.23 -0.54
C TYR A 120 -16.87 9.89 -1.62
N ASP A 121 -17.53 10.65 -2.50
CA ASP A 121 -16.87 11.43 -3.55
C ASP A 121 -16.48 12.82 -3.02
N TRP A 122 -15.17 13.03 -2.85
CA TRP A 122 -14.58 14.27 -2.36
C TRP A 122 -14.49 15.38 -3.42
N SER A 123 -14.81 15.15 -4.68
CA SER A 123 -14.55 16.06 -5.78
C SER A 123 -15.16 17.47 -5.59
N LYS A 124 -16.17 17.58 -4.72
CA LYS A 124 -16.82 18.86 -4.39
C LYS A 124 -16.27 19.54 -3.14
N ASP A 125 -15.46 18.84 -2.35
CA ASP A 125 -14.86 19.35 -1.11
C ASP A 125 -13.52 20.03 -1.43
N THR A 126 -13.58 21.10 -2.22
CA THR A 126 -12.39 21.79 -2.75
C THR A 126 -11.48 22.37 -1.65
N GLU A 127 -12.04 22.71 -0.49
CA GLU A 127 -11.27 23.17 0.67
C GLU A 127 -10.40 22.05 1.22
N THR A 128 -10.98 20.86 1.43
CA THR A 128 -10.24 19.67 1.89
C THR A 128 -9.21 19.23 0.86
N LEU A 129 -9.61 19.14 -0.42
CA LEU A 129 -8.69 18.74 -1.49
C LEU A 129 -7.51 19.71 -1.65
N GLY A 130 -7.73 21.00 -1.43
CA GLY A 130 -6.68 22.03 -1.46
C GLY A 130 -5.61 21.88 -0.36
N LYS A 131 -5.79 20.97 0.61
CA LYS A 131 -4.82 20.64 1.65
C LYS A 131 -3.81 19.55 1.23
N PHE A 132 -3.92 19.02 0.02
CA PHE A 132 -3.06 17.97 -0.52
C PHE A 132 -2.31 18.43 -1.76
N LYS A 133 -1.19 17.78 -2.05
CA LYS A 133 -0.49 17.93 -3.32
C LYS A 133 -1.36 17.36 -4.44
N GLU A 134 -1.39 18.04 -5.58
CA GLU A 134 -2.27 17.67 -6.70
C GLU A 134 -1.97 16.26 -7.24
N ASP A 135 -0.69 15.92 -7.40
CA ASP A 135 -0.24 14.60 -7.86
C ASP A 135 -0.57 13.45 -6.90
N ALA A 136 -0.72 13.76 -5.59
CA ALA A 136 -1.12 12.77 -4.60
C ALA A 136 -2.58 12.29 -4.76
N LEU A 137 -3.42 13.07 -5.41
CA LEU A 137 -4.84 12.74 -5.64
C LEU A 137 -5.06 11.90 -6.91
N ASP A 138 -4.08 11.82 -7.81
CA ASP A 138 -4.26 11.22 -9.14
C ASP A 138 -4.66 9.74 -9.09
N LEU A 139 -4.15 8.97 -8.13
CA LEU A 139 -4.46 7.54 -8.00
C LEU A 139 -5.84 7.24 -7.38
N THR A 140 -6.53 8.24 -6.86
CA THR A 140 -7.91 8.11 -6.35
C THR A 140 -8.94 8.83 -7.21
N LYS A 141 -8.47 9.46 -8.30
CA LYS A 141 -9.29 10.21 -9.23
C LYS A 141 -9.71 9.34 -10.40
N THR A 142 -10.99 9.35 -10.71
CA THR A 142 -11.55 8.67 -11.88
C THR A 142 -11.48 9.54 -13.14
N GLU A 143 -11.71 8.93 -14.31
CA GLU A 143 -11.72 9.65 -15.60
C GLU A 143 -12.77 10.77 -15.66
N ASP A 144 -13.89 10.63 -14.96
CA ASP A 144 -14.96 11.64 -14.87
C ASP A 144 -14.69 12.68 -13.77
N GLY A 145 -13.58 12.57 -13.06
CA GLY A 145 -13.08 13.55 -12.10
C GLY A 145 -13.58 13.37 -10.66
N ALA A 146 -14.27 12.28 -10.34
CA ALA A 146 -14.60 11.93 -8.95
C ALA A 146 -13.32 11.54 -8.19
N ILE A 147 -13.28 11.80 -6.87
CA ILE A 147 -12.15 11.51 -5.99
C ILE A 147 -12.64 10.70 -4.80
N TYR A 148 -12.23 9.43 -4.70
CA TYR A 148 -12.78 8.47 -3.74
C TYR A 148 -11.86 8.12 -2.56
N GLY A 149 -10.80 8.89 -2.34
CA GLY A 149 -9.93 8.71 -1.19
C GLY A 149 -8.99 9.89 -0.98
N LEU A 150 -8.62 10.14 0.27
CA LEU A 150 -7.64 11.15 0.65
C LEU A 150 -6.28 10.49 0.86
N PRO A 151 -5.20 10.99 0.24
CA PRO A 151 -3.88 10.39 0.31
C PRO A 151 -3.24 10.61 1.68
N TRP A 152 -2.50 9.60 2.16
CA TRP A 152 -1.81 9.64 3.45
C TRP A 152 -0.37 10.18 3.32
N THR A 153 0.54 9.33 2.86
CA THR A 153 1.97 9.65 2.72
C THR A 153 2.48 9.23 1.35
N TYR A 154 3.58 9.84 0.91
CA TYR A 154 4.38 9.25 -0.15
C TYR A 154 5.23 8.13 0.42
N GLU A 155 5.32 7.07 -0.31
CA GLU A 155 6.23 5.95 -0.08
C GLU A 155 7.18 5.82 -1.26
N THR A 156 8.41 5.38 -0.97
CA THR A 156 9.48 5.31 -1.94
C THR A 156 10.20 3.99 -1.82
N MET A 157 10.54 3.35 -2.94
CA MET A 157 11.20 2.05 -2.97
C MET A 157 12.35 2.03 -3.98
N ALA A 158 13.47 1.44 -3.55
CA ALA A 158 14.62 1.13 -4.38
C ALA A 158 15.52 0.10 -3.66
N LEU A 159 16.79 -0.04 -4.07
CA LEU A 159 17.77 -0.68 -3.21
C LEU A 159 18.13 0.28 -2.07
N ILE A 160 17.97 -0.17 -0.83
CA ILE A 160 18.51 0.49 0.37
C ILE A 160 19.91 -0.06 0.59
N TYR A 161 20.89 0.80 0.88
CA TYR A 161 22.22 0.35 1.21
C TYR A 161 22.73 0.95 2.52
N ASN A 162 23.54 0.17 3.22
CA ASN A 162 24.26 0.60 4.43
C ASN A 162 25.54 1.33 4.02
N LYS A 163 25.58 2.64 4.23
CA LYS A 163 26.68 3.51 3.82
C LYS A 163 27.99 3.15 4.53
N ASP A 164 27.93 2.79 5.82
CA ASP A 164 29.11 2.42 6.58
C ASP A 164 29.75 1.13 6.05
N VAL A 165 28.94 0.21 5.55
CA VAL A 165 29.41 -1.02 4.90
C VAL A 165 30.08 -0.70 3.58
N PHE A 166 29.48 0.16 2.75
CA PHE A 166 30.07 0.61 1.50
C PHE A 166 31.38 1.34 1.70
N ASP A 167 31.43 2.26 2.66
CA ASP A 167 32.64 3.01 3.00
C ASP A 167 33.78 2.07 3.45
N LYS A 168 33.48 1.12 4.34
CA LYS A 168 34.46 0.11 4.80
C LYS A 168 34.99 -0.76 3.65
N ALA A 169 34.12 -1.10 2.69
CA ALA A 169 34.52 -1.82 1.47
C ALA A 169 35.22 -0.93 0.43
N GLY A 170 35.34 0.40 0.68
CA GLY A 170 35.94 1.37 -0.22
C GLY A 170 35.12 1.57 -1.51
N ILE A 171 33.77 1.47 -1.42
CA ILE A 171 32.86 1.73 -2.52
C ILE A 171 32.44 3.21 -2.41
N THR A 172 32.88 4.02 -3.38
CA THR A 172 32.66 5.48 -3.37
C THR A 172 31.75 5.96 -4.51
N THR A 173 31.38 5.06 -5.42
CA THR A 173 30.53 5.35 -6.59
C THR A 173 29.41 4.33 -6.65
N LEU A 174 28.19 4.82 -6.83
CA LEU A 174 27.03 3.96 -7.03
C LEU A 174 26.98 3.42 -8.47
N PRO A 175 26.44 2.22 -8.69
CA PRO A 175 26.39 1.58 -10.01
C PRO A 175 25.36 2.25 -10.91
N ASN A 176 25.66 2.33 -12.20
CA ASN A 176 24.74 2.79 -13.25
C ASN A 176 24.18 1.63 -14.08
N SER A 177 24.72 0.43 -13.94
CA SER A 177 24.23 -0.78 -14.61
C SER A 177 24.23 -1.98 -13.67
N VAL A 178 23.50 -3.04 -14.05
CA VAL A 178 23.48 -4.29 -13.30
C VAL A 178 24.87 -4.94 -13.28
N GLU A 179 25.66 -4.77 -14.32
CA GLU A 179 27.04 -5.25 -14.38
C GLU A 179 27.92 -4.54 -13.34
N GLU A 180 27.83 -3.21 -13.21
CA GLU A 180 28.54 -2.46 -12.16
C GLU A 180 28.03 -2.82 -10.76
N LEU A 181 26.73 -3.12 -10.60
CA LEU A 181 26.20 -3.67 -9.34
C LEU A 181 26.83 -5.02 -9.01
N GLY A 182 27.03 -5.89 -10.01
CA GLY A 182 27.72 -7.17 -9.84
C GLY A 182 29.18 -7.00 -9.37
N GLU A 183 29.90 -6.00 -9.89
CA GLU A 183 31.25 -5.65 -9.42
C GLU A 183 31.24 -5.18 -7.95
N ILE A 184 30.24 -4.39 -7.55
CA ILE A 184 30.04 -3.97 -6.16
C ILE A 184 29.73 -5.19 -5.28
N CYS A 185 28.83 -6.08 -5.71
CA CYS A 185 28.50 -7.29 -4.98
C CYS A 185 29.76 -8.16 -4.73
N LYS A 186 30.57 -8.34 -5.78
CA LYS A 186 31.84 -9.05 -5.64
C LYS A 186 32.79 -8.41 -4.63
N LYS A 187 32.91 -7.09 -4.68
CA LYS A 187 33.79 -6.33 -3.77
C LYS A 187 33.32 -6.44 -2.32
N LEU A 188 32.01 -6.41 -2.07
CA LEU A 188 31.40 -6.61 -0.75
C LEU A 188 31.67 -8.05 -0.25
N GLN A 189 31.47 -9.05 -1.09
CA GLN A 189 31.74 -10.44 -0.75
C GLN A 189 33.24 -10.65 -0.42
N ASP A 190 34.14 -10.06 -1.20
CA ASP A 190 35.60 -10.13 -0.97
C ASP A 190 35.99 -9.42 0.36
N SER A 191 35.19 -8.46 0.85
CA SER A 191 35.34 -7.82 2.17
C SER A 191 34.72 -8.62 3.32
N GLY A 192 34.05 -9.72 3.04
CA GLY A 192 33.40 -10.59 4.02
C GLY A 192 31.97 -10.18 4.40
N VAL A 193 31.34 -9.31 3.63
CA VAL A 193 29.95 -8.87 3.84
C VAL A 193 29.04 -9.50 2.78
N LYS A 194 27.86 -9.96 3.19
CA LYS A 194 26.82 -10.42 2.27
C LYS A 194 26.34 -9.24 1.41
N PRO A 195 26.41 -9.30 0.07
CA PRO A 195 26.05 -8.16 -0.77
C PRO A 195 24.57 -7.78 -0.72
N LEU A 196 23.70 -8.80 -0.79
CA LEU A 196 22.25 -8.65 -0.91
C LEU A 196 21.53 -9.46 0.16
N ALA A 197 20.49 -8.90 0.76
CA ALA A 197 19.50 -9.59 1.54
C ALA A 197 18.13 -9.31 0.91
N ILE A 198 17.50 -10.31 0.28
CA ILE A 198 16.25 -10.10 -0.43
C ILE A 198 15.08 -10.65 0.39
N ALA A 199 14.02 -9.86 0.54
CA ALA A 199 12.77 -10.27 1.17
C ALA A 199 11.92 -11.11 0.20
N GLY A 200 12.49 -12.17 -0.35
CA GLY A 200 11.89 -12.93 -1.44
C GLY A 200 10.76 -13.89 -1.01
N LYS A 201 10.54 -14.07 0.30
CA LYS A 201 9.35 -14.70 0.83
C LYS A 201 8.10 -13.88 0.54
N GLU A 202 8.27 -12.56 0.48
CA GLU A 202 7.21 -11.60 0.24
C GLU A 202 6.98 -11.43 -1.27
N LYS A 203 5.90 -12.01 -1.79
CA LYS A 203 5.54 -11.92 -3.22
C LYS A 203 5.42 -10.48 -3.69
N TRP A 204 4.87 -9.60 -2.84
CA TRP A 204 4.72 -8.18 -3.14
C TRP A 204 6.08 -7.49 -3.37
N ALA A 205 7.08 -7.78 -2.54
CA ALA A 205 8.41 -7.18 -2.67
C ALA A 205 9.09 -7.57 -3.99
N LEU A 206 8.92 -8.82 -4.42
CA LEU A 206 9.43 -9.30 -5.71
C LEU A 206 8.67 -8.68 -6.90
N GLY A 207 7.34 -8.59 -6.81
CA GLY A 207 6.53 -7.94 -7.83
C GLY A 207 6.89 -6.47 -8.00
N GLN A 208 7.07 -5.75 -6.89
CA GLN A 208 7.50 -4.35 -6.92
C GLN A 208 8.93 -4.19 -7.45
N MET A 209 9.85 -5.12 -7.18
CA MET A 209 11.19 -5.13 -7.78
C MET A 209 11.13 -5.19 -9.31
N ALA A 210 10.25 -6.01 -9.87
CA ALA A 210 10.05 -6.10 -11.31
C ALA A 210 9.58 -4.79 -11.93
N THR A 211 8.83 -3.95 -11.19
CA THR A 211 8.31 -2.67 -11.67
C THR A 211 9.39 -1.76 -12.21
N HIS A 212 10.57 -1.72 -11.59
CA HIS A 212 11.70 -0.91 -12.08
C HIS A 212 12.07 -1.22 -13.54
N PHE A 213 11.94 -2.48 -13.97
CA PHE A 213 12.35 -2.96 -15.29
C PHE A 213 11.20 -2.99 -16.30
N ILE A 214 9.96 -2.90 -15.83
CA ILE A 214 8.76 -2.84 -16.68
C ILE A 214 8.55 -1.42 -17.20
N MET A 215 8.97 -0.39 -16.43
CA MET A 215 8.77 1.00 -16.81
C MET A 215 9.43 1.35 -18.14
N ASP A 216 8.65 1.99 -18.99
CA ASP A 216 9.12 2.59 -20.24
C ASP A 216 9.13 4.11 -20.07
N LYS A 217 10.31 4.72 -20.10
CA LYS A 217 10.48 6.18 -19.95
C LYS A 217 9.77 7.02 -21.00
N SER A 218 9.38 6.43 -22.13
CA SER A 218 8.56 7.11 -23.13
C SER A 218 7.09 7.22 -22.74
N LEU A 219 6.68 6.50 -21.67
CA LEU A 219 5.34 6.42 -21.15
C LEU A 219 5.39 6.64 -19.61
N ASP A 220 4.28 7.11 -19.05
CA ASP A 220 4.05 7.01 -17.61
C ASP A 220 3.67 5.57 -17.21
N ALA A 221 3.46 5.33 -15.91
CA ALA A 221 3.08 4.02 -15.41
C ALA A 221 1.76 3.52 -16.04
N ALA A 222 0.74 4.39 -16.12
CA ALA A 222 -0.56 4.03 -16.70
C ALA A 222 -0.46 3.73 -18.19
N GLY A 223 0.31 4.52 -18.94
CA GLY A 223 0.58 4.30 -20.36
C GLY A 223 1.32 2.99 -20.62
N THR A 224 2.27 2.64 -19.75
CA THR A 224 3.01 1.37 -19.84
C THR A 224 2.06 0.18 -19.64
N VAL A 225 1.24 0.20 -18.58
CA VAL A 225 0.25 -0.86 -18.32
C VAL A 225 -0.75 -0.98 -19.47
N LYS A 226 -1.26 0.15 -19.98
CA LYS A 226 -2.19 0.17 -21.12
C LYS A 226 -1.58 -0.43 -22.38
N ALA A 227 -0.31 -0.12 -22.70
CA ALA A 227 0.37 -0.64 -23.89
C ALA A 227 0.60 -2.16 -23.79
N LEU A 228 0.98 -2.66 -22.59
CA LEU A 228 1.13 -4.09 -22.35
C LEU A 228 -0.22 -4.83 -22.40
N LYS A 229 -1.26 -4.29 -21.74
CA LYS A 229 -2.62 -4.85 -21.75
C LYS A 229 -3.21 -4.95 -23.16
N SER A 230 -3.02 -3.91 -23.98
CA SER A 230 -3.55 -3.89 -25.35
C SER A 230 -2.75 -4.74 -26.34
N GLY A 231 -1.54 -5.18 -25.95
CA GLY A 231 -0.59 -5.87 -26.85
C GLY A 231 0.10 -4.93 -27.83
N GLU A 232 0.01 -3.60 -27.65
CA GLU A 232 0.80 -2.62 -28.40
C GLU A 232 2.29 -2.79 -28.13
N LYS A 233 2.65 -3.15 -26.89
CA LYS A 233 3.98 -3.55 -26.48
C LYS A 233 3.97 -4.96 -25.89
N SER A 234 5.08 -5.66 -26.03
CA SER A 234 5.35 -6.91 -25.32
C SER A 234 6.52 -6.70 -24.37
N PHE A 235 6.76 -7.62 -23.45
CA PHE A 235 7.91 -7.55 -22.56
C PHE A 235 9.26 -7.57 -23.30
N LYS A 236 9.31 -8.13 -24.53
CA LYS A 236 10.49 -8.09 -25.40
C LYS A 236 10.78 -6.70 -25.95
N ASP A 237 9.78 -5.83 -25.98
CA ASP A 237 9.92 -4.44 -26.44
C ASP A 237 10.34 -3.49 -25.30
N LEU A 238 10.32 -3.96 -24.05
CA LEU A 238 10.71 -3.17 -22.88
C LEU A 238 12.25 -3.06 -22.84
N PRO A 239 12.80 -1.84 -22.74
CA PRO A 239 14.22 -1.60 -22.94
C PRO A 239 15.12 -2.25 -21.88
N HIS A 240 14.58 -2.52 -20.70
CA HIS A 240 15.34 -2.98 -19.53
C HIS A 240 14.93 -4.36 -19.02
N TRP A 241 13.97 -5.05 -19.67
CA TRP A 241 13.46 -6.32 -19.18
C TRP A 241 14.52 -7.41 -19.04
N ASP A 242 15.46 -7.44 -19.98
CA ASP A 242 16.59 -8.39 -19.91
C ASP A 242 17.50 -8.16 -18.69
N ASN A 243 17.63 -6.90 -18.24
CA ASN A 243 18.43 -6.57 -17.07
C ASN A 243 17.77 -7.00 -15.76
N PHE A 244 16.45 -7.17 -15.74
CA PHE A 244 15.76 -7.78 -14.59
C PHE A 244 16.31 -9.18 -14.27
N PHE A 245 16.48 -10.02 -15.29
CA PHE A 245 17.03 -11.36 -15.09
C PHE A 245 18.50 -11.33 -14.65
N LYS A 246 19.29 -10.36 -15.12
CA LYS A 246 20.66 -10.19 -14.63
C LYS A 246 20.66 -9.81 -13.13
N LEU A 247 19.73 -8.97 -12.68
CA LEU A 247 19.58 -8.69 -11.24
C LEU A 247 19.17 -9.96 -10.47
N LEU A 248 18.22 -10.73 -10.98
CA LEU A 248 17.83 -12.00 -10.35
C LEU A 248 18.99 -13.03 -10.32
N ASP A 249 19.86 -13.02 -11.34
CA ASP A 249 21.08 -13.85 -11.33
C ASP A 249 22.06 -13.42 -10.25
N LEU A 250 22.20 -12.11 -9.96
CA LEU A 250 22.96 -11.64 -8.79
C LEU A 250 22.29 -12.07 -7.47
N VAL A 251 20.97 -12.05 -7.37
CA VAL A 251 20.25 -12.57 -6.20
C VAL A 251 20.56 -14.07 -6.02
N LYS A 252 20.50 -14.86 -7.09
CA LYS A 252 20.86 -16.31 -7.05
C LYS A 252 22.30 -16.53 -6.62
N GLU A 253 23.23 -15.71 -7.10
CA GLU A 253 24.67 -15.86 -6.79
C GLU A 253 24.98 -15.47 -5.33
N TYR A 254 24.40 -14.38 -4.81
CA TYR A 254 24.82 -13.79 -3.54
C TYR A 254 23.87 -14.04 -2.37
N ASP A 255 22.61 -14.37 -2.59
CA ASP A 255 21.63 -14.72 -1.57
C ASP A 255 21.16 -16.19 -1.68
N GLY A 256 21.12 -16.74 -2.89
CA GLY A 256 20.79 -18.12 -3.18
C GLY A 256 19.34 -18.48 -2.81
N ASP A 257 19.11 -19.77 -2.51
CA ASP A 257 17.78 -20.28 -2.16
C ASP A 257 17.19 -19.61 -0.90
N LYS A 258 18.04 -19.07 -0.03
CA LYS A 258 17.60 -18.34 1.17
C LYS A 258 16.82 -17.07 0.84
N ALA A 259 17.03 -16.50 -0.33
CA ALA A 259 16.29 -15.30 -0.75
C ALA A 259 14.79 -15.50 -0.62
N ILE A 260 14.25 -16.64 -1.06
CA ILE A 260 12.81 -16.92 -1.04
C ILE A 260 12.27 -17.39 0.31
N GLU A 261 13.14 -17.72 1.26
CA GLU A 261 12.78 -18.08 2.64
C GLU A 261 12.82 -16.87 3.58
N THR A 262 13.53 -15.82 3.18
CA THR A 262 13.75 -14.62 4.00
C THR A 262 12.57 -13.66 3.88
N GLY A 263 11.93 -13.37 5.01
CA GLY A 263 10.92 -12.32 5.11
C GLY A 263 11.54 -10.91 5.19
N TRP A 264 10.72 -9.89 5.16
CA TRP A 264 11.17 -8.50 5.15
C TRP A 264 11.92 -8.10 6.42
N GLU A 265 11.39 -8.37 7.63
CA GLU A 265 12.06 -8.02 8.89
C GLU A 265 13.45 -8.64 9.05
N PRO A 266 13.69 -9.96 8.79
CA PRO A 266 15.02 -10.53 8.79
C PRO A 266 15.97 -9.90 7.79
N ALA A 267 15.49 -9.51 6.60
CA ALA A 267 16.31 -8.85 5.59
C ALA A 267 16.71 -7.43 6.03
N GLU A 268 15.78 -6.66 6.60
CA GLU A 268 16.05 -5.34 7.19
C GLU A 268 17.08 -5.44 8.32
N ASN A 269 16.92 -6.41 9.22
CA ASN A 269 17.85 -6.61 10.33
C ASN A 269 19.28 -6.92 9.82
N ALA A 270 19.43 -7.72 8.78
CA ALA A 270 20.73 -8.04 8.20
C ALA A 270 21.44 -6.77 7.67
N VAL A 271 20.70 -5.83 7.06
CA VAL A 271 21.27 -4.56 6.58
C VAL A 271 21.51 -3.58 7.74
N ALA A 272 20.61 -3.50 8.70
CA ALA A 272 20.77 -2.65 9.88
C ALA A 272 22.01 -3.00 10.69
N THR A 273 22.32 -4.29 10.82
CA THR A 273 23.49 -4.77 11.58
C THR A 273 24.77 -4.81 10.75
N GLY A 274 24.71 -4.57 9.45
CA GLY A 274 25.84 -4.66 8.53
C GLY A 274 26.24 -6.10 8.17
N GLU A 275 25.41 -7.09 8.48
CA GLU A 275 25.58 -8.47 8.00
C GLU A 275 25.38 -8.53 6.48
N ALA A 276 24.40 -7.77 5.96
CA ALA A 276 24.22 -7.54 4.54
C ALA A 276 24.42 -6.06 4.19
N ALA A 277 24.78 -5.81 2.95
CA ALA A 277 25.04 -4.45 2.48
C ALA A 277 23.82 -3.76 1.88
N MET A 278 22.96 -4.49 1.20
CA MET A 278 21.81 -3.94 0.43
C MET A 278 20.55 -4.80 0.59
N LEU A 279 19.40 -4.12 0.47
CA LEU A 279 18.05 -4.70 0.47
C LEU A 279 17.17 -3.92 -0.52
N HIS A 280 16.38 -4.59 -1.35
CA HIS A 280 15.30 -3.93 -2.09
C HIS A 280 14.08 -3.78 -1.18
N MET A 281 13.78 -2.53 -0.76
CA MET A 281 12.69 -2.21 0.17
C MET A 281 12.33 -0.72 0.09
N GLY A 282 11.25 -0.32 0.74
CA GLY A 282 10.80 1.07 0.79
C GLY A 282 11.20 1.80 2.07
N ASP A 283 10.95 3.12 2.07
CA ASP A 283 11.25 4.03 3.19
C ASP A 283 10.42 3.74 4.45
N TRP A 284 9.30 3.03 4.35
CA TRP A 284 8.55 2.52 5.51
C TRP A 284 9.39 1.63 6.44
N ALA A 285 10.47 1.06 5.94
CA ALA A 285 11.43 0.29 6.74
C ALA A 285 12.24 1.17 7.71
N GLN A 286 12.25 2.51 7.54
CA GLN A 286 13.07 3.43 8.35
C GLN A 286 12.85 3.25 9.86
N ALA A 287 11.60 3.11 10.29
CA ALA A 287 11.29 2.94 11.72
C ALA A 287 11.93 1.67 12.29
N ASN A 288 11.91 0.56 11.55
CA ASN A 288 12.57 -0.68 11.93
C ASN A 288 14.09 -0.53 11.95
N PHE A 289 14.67 0.11 10.94
CA PHE A 289 16.11 0.39 10.91
C PHE A 289 16.56 1.24 12.11
N THR A 290 15.82 2.29 12.45
CA THR A 290 16.10 3.13 13.61
C THR A 290 16.05 2.35 14.92
N LYS A 291 15.13 1.41 15.05
CA LYS A 291 15.00 0.53 16.22
C LYS A 291 16.12 -0.50 16.34
N MET A 292 16.53 -1.09 15.22
CA MET A 292 17.53 -2.18 15.19
C MET A 292 18.98 -1.69 15.16
N GLY A 293 19.22 -0.57 14.47
CA GLY A 293 20.56 0.01 14.31
C GLY A 293 20.47 1.54 14.27
N PRO A 294 20.27 2.20 15.42
CA PRO A 294 20.01 3.66 15.48
C PRO A 294 21.13 4.52 14.90
N ASP A 295 22.35 4.00 14.85
CA ASP A 295 23.52 4.71 14.31
C ASP A 295 23.82 4.34 12.85
N THR A 296 23.09 3.38 12.26
CA THR A 296 23.28 2.93 10.88
C THR A 296 22.91 4.02 9.90
N LYS A 297 23.83 4.33 8.98
CA LYS A 297 23.61 5.31 7.92
C LYS A 297 23.10 4.62 6.67
N LEU A 298 21.91 5.01 6.23
CA LEU A 298 21.24 4.45 5.08
C LEU A 298 21.13 5.47 3.95
N ALA A 299 20.95 4.98 2.75
CA ALA A 299 20.51 5.76 1.60
C ALA A 299 19.87 4.85 0.54
N PHE A 300 19.13 5.46 -0.38
CA PHE A 300 18.68 4.78 -1.57
C PHE A 300 19.76 4.70 -2.64
N LEU A 301 19.85 3.54 -3.24
CA LEU A 301 20.58 3.28 -4.46
C LEU A 301 19.52 3.01 -5.53
N PRO A 302 19.33 3.92 -6.52
CA PRO A 302 18.42 3.65 -7.62
C PRO A 302 18.73 2.31 -8.26
N VAL A 303 17.71 1.49 -8.50
CA VAL A 303 17.91 0.19 -9.16
C VAL A 303 18.53 0.43 -10.53
N PRO A 304 19.70 -0.15 -10.82
CA PRO A 304 20.44 0.16 -12.05
C PRO A 304 19.83 -0.60 -13.26
N VAL A 305 18.69 -0.10 -13.75
CA VAL A 305 17.94 -0.77 -14.82
C VAL A 305 18.58 -0.63 -16.20
N GLY A 306 19.27 0.49 -16.45
CA GLY A 306 19.87 0.82 -17.73
C GLY A 306 21.40 0.75 -17.72
N SER A 307 22.03 1.71 -18.42
CA SER A 307 23.47 1.85 -18.50
C SER A 307 23.95 3.27 -18.21
N SER A 308 23.06 4.14 -17.74
CA SER A 308 23.38 5.53 -17.42
C SER A 308 22.61 5.98 -16.17
N GLU A 309 23.14 6.99 -15.46
CA GLU A 309 22.45 7.62 -14.33
C GLU A 309 21.04 8.13 -14.69
N ALA A 310 20.83 8.52 -15.95
CA ALA A 310 19.53 8.97 -16.44
C ALA A 310 18.50 7.84 -16.47
N ASP A 311 18.92 6.57 -16.54
CA ASP A 311 18.02 5.40 -16.54
C ASP A 311 17.61 4.97 -15.13
N ASN A 312 18.33 5.42 -14.12
CA ASN A 312 18.19 4.95 -12.75
C ASN A 312 17.31 5.91 -11.97
N THR A 313 16.15 5.42 -11.60
CA THR A 313 15.14 6.13 -10.82
C THR A 313 14.77 5.30 -9.59
N ILE A 314 14.13 5.94 -8.62
CA ILE A 314 13.47 5.25 -7.54
C ILE A 314 11.96 5.22 -7.81
N LEU A 315 11.25 4.24 -7.29
CA LEU A 315 9.79 4.22 -7.33
C LEU A 315 9.27 5.14 -6.23
N SER A 316 8.28 5.97 -6.53
CA SER A 316 7.61 6.80 -5.54
C SER A 316 6.16 7.03 -5.93
N SER A 317 5.26 6.85 -4.97
CA SER A 317 3.84 7.11 -5.11
C SER A 317 3.20 7.27 -3.73
N VAL A 318 1.92 7.61 -3.69
CA VAL A 318 1.11 7.52 -2.47
C VAL A 318 1.01 6.04 -2.07
N GLY A 319 1.29 5.74 -0.80
CA GLY A 319 1.23 4.38 -0.29
C GLY A 319 -0.18 3.93 0.07
N TRP A 320 -0.94 4.80 0.77
CA TRP A 320 -2.26 4.48 1.29
C TRP A 320 -3.23 5.65 1.13
N VAL A 321 -4.53 5.32 1.07
CA VAL A 321 -5.62 6.28 0.99
C VAL A 321 -6.70 5.98 2.01
N PHE A 322 -7.30 7.04 2.55
CA PHE A 322 -8.42 6.99 3.48
C PHE A 322 -9.71 7.14 2.67
N GLN A 323 -10.54 6.12 2.67
CA GLN A 323 -11.87 6.12 2.08
C GLN A 323 -12.94 6.24 3.16
N VAL A 324 -14.01 6.96 2.87
CA VAL A 324 -15.15 7.16 3.78
C VAL A 324 -16.36 6.47 3.20
N TYR A 325 -17.06 5.67 4.01
CA TYR A 325 -18.31 5.03 3.59
C TYR A 325 -19.40 6.10 3.36
N LYS A 326 -19.87 6.23 2.12
CA LYS A 326 -20.82 7.30 1.72
C LYS A 326 -22.17 7.23 2.41
N ASP A 327 -22.61 6.02 2.81
CA ASP A 327 -23.89 5.77 3.50
C ASP A 327 -23.71 5.57 5.01
N SER A 328 -22.54 5.98 5.57
CA SER A 328 -22.29 5.95 7.00
C SER A 328 -23.32 6.81 7.76
N PRO A 329 -23.88 6.33 8.87
CA PRO A 329 -24.71 7.15 9.75
C PRO A 329 -23.92 8.30 10.39
N ASN A 330 -22.57 8.20 10.37
CA ASN A 330 -21.62 9.15 10.93
C ASN A 330 -20.82 9.90 9.84
N LEU A 331 -21.37 10.08 8.64
CA LEU A 331 -20.65 10.55 7.47
C LEU A 331 -19.84 11.85 7.70
N ASP A 332 -20.47 12.86 8.31
CA ASP A 332 -19.79 14.14 8.56
C ASP A 332 -18.65 13.99 9.56
N LEU A 333 -18.84 13.17 10.60
CA LEU A 333 -17.80 12.86 11.58
C LEU A 333 -16.66 12.03 10.97
N ALA A 334 -16.97 11.10 10.08
CA ALA A 334 -15.96 10.31 9.35
C ALA A 334 -15.10 11.17 8.43
N LYS A 335 -15.72 12.16 7.78
CA LYS A 335 -14.99 13.17 6.96
C LYS A 335 -14.08 14.03 7.83
N GLU A 336 -14.61 14.55 8.94
CA GLU A 336 -13.84 15.35 9.91
C GLU A 336 -12.68 14.57 10.50
N TYR A 337 -12.88 13.28 10.80
CA TYR A 337 -11.84 12.37 11.26
C TYR A 337 -10.72 12.22 10.22
N CYS A 338 -11.05 11.94 8.96
CA CYS A 338 -10.05 11.84 7.89
C CYS A 338 -9.26 13.14 7.74
N GLU A 339 -9.94 14.28 7.74
CA GLU A 339 -9.27 15.58 7.64
C GLU A 339 -8.38 15.86 8.85
N TYR A 340 -8.83 15.52 10.08
CA TYR A 340 -8.03 15.68 11.28
C TYR A 340 -6.77 14.81 11.24
N VAL A 341 -6.92 13.52 10.95
CA VAL A 341 -5.81 12.56 10.92
C VAL A 341 -4.77 12.91 9.85
N LEU A 342 -5.22 13.44 8.69
CA LEU A 342 -4.34 13.72 7.55
C LEU A 342 -3.78 15.15 7.53
N CYS A 343 -4.47 16.10 8.16
CA CYS A 343 -4.17 17.51 7.96
C CYS A 343 -3.92 18.30 9.25
N SER A 344 -4.09 17.71 10.45
CA SER A 344 -3.75 18.36 11.72
C SER A 344 -2.25 18.30 12.01
N GLU A 345 -1.81 19.07 13.01
CA GLU A 345 -0.42 18.98 13.51
C GLU A 345 -0.13 17.62 14.15
N GLU A 346 -1.10 17.04 14.86
CA GLU A 346 -1.01 15.72 15.44
C GLU A 346 -0.88 14.62 14.37
N GLY A 347 -1.69 14.71 13.31
CA GLY A 347 -1.58 13.81 12.17
C GLY A 347 -0.23 13.95 11.44
N ALA A 348 0.24 15.19 11.26
CA ALA A 348 1.56 15.44 10.67
C ALA A 348 2.69 14.84 11.53
N LYS A 349 2.61 14.94 12.86
CA LYS A 349 3.57 14.28 13.78
C LYS A 349 3.53 12.77 13.67
N TRP A 350 2.34 12.18 13.61
CA TRP A 350 2.22 10.74 13.36
C TRP A 350 2.94 10.34 12.07
N MET A 351 2.69 11.04 10.98
CA MET A 351 3.32 10.74 9.68
C MET A 351 4.83 10.94 9.69
N THR A 352 5.34 12.01 10.32
CA THR A 352 6.76 12.37 10.24
C THR A 352 7.62 11.80 11.37
N GLU A 353 7.08 11.67 12.58
CA GLU A 353 7.81 11.20 13.77
C GLU A 353 7.45 9.75 14.13
N GLY A 354 6.17 9.36 13.92
CA GLY A 354 5.68 8.01 14.26
C GLY A 354 6.03 6.96 13.24
N VAL A 355 5.92 7.29 11.93
CA VAL A 355 6.23 6.38 10.83
C VAL A 355 7.39 6.84 9.95
N ASP A 356 7.90 8.04 10.21
CA ASP A 356 9.04 8.64 9.51
C ASP A 356 8.82 8.73 7.98
N ALA A 357 7.63 9.17 7.56
CA ALA A 357 7.19 9.25 6.18
C ALA A 357 6.93 10.69 5.71
N VAL A 358 6.86 10.90 4.41
CA VAL A 358 6.59 12.21 3.79
C VAL A 358 5.10 12.41 3.63
N PRO A 359 4.44 13.37 4.34
CA PRO A 359 3.01 13.59 4.20
C PRO A 359 2.58 13.98 2.77
N ALA A 360 1.44 13.47 2.35
CA ALA A 360 0.79 13.92 1.11
C ALA A 360 0.09 15.28 1.30
N SER A 361 -0.29 15.63 2.54
CA SER A 361 -0.85 16.93 2.88
C SER A 361 0.23 18.03 2.90
N ILE A 362 -0.20 19.28 2.67
CA ILE A 362 0.65 20.48 2.67
C ILE A 362 0.35 21.41 3.86
N THR A 363 -0.33 20.89 4.88
CA THR A 363 -0.82 21.70 6.02
C THR A 363 0.23 21.87 7.12
N SER A 364 1.37 21.16 7.04
CA SER A 364 2.45 21.21 8.03
C SER A 364 3.81 21.29 7.34
N ASP A 365 4.74 21.99 7.98
CA ASP A 365 6.16 22.05 7.56
C ASP A 365 7.02 20.96 8.22
N LEU A 366 6.41 20.07 9.02
CA LEU A 366 7.12 18.95 9.65
C LEU A 366 7.70 18.03 8.58
N GLN A 367 8.91 17.56 8.83
CA GLN A 367 9.63 16.67 7.91
C GLN A 367 10.10 15.43 8.68
N PRO A 368 10.12 14.26 8.03
CA PRO A 368 10.69 13.06 8.61
C PRO A 368 12.18 13.26 8.92
N SER A 369 12.67 12.59 9.97
CA SER A 369 14.04 12.70 10.44
C SER A 369 14.97 11.61 9.91
N GLY A 370 14.41 10.50 9.44
CA GLY A 370 15.15 9.35 8.99
C GLY A 370 15.94 9.55 7.69
N ASP A 371 17.00 8.80 7.55
CA ASP A 371 17.89 8.87 6.40
C ASP A 371 17.16 8.57 5.08
N LEU A 372 16.29 7.53 5.05
CA LEU A 372 15.60 7.08 3.84
C LEU A 372 14.57 8.10 3.33
N PRO A 373 13.60 8.59 4.13
CA PRO A 373 12.65 9.57 3.64
C PRO A 373 13.31 10.91 3.28
N GLN A 374 14.39 11.31 3.98
CA GLN A 374 15.16 12.49 3.58
C GLN A 374 15.90 12.28 2.25
N ASP A 375 16.41 11.08 1.99
CA ASP A 375 17.07 10.76 0.74
C ASP A 375 16.06 10.66 -0.40
N ALA A 376 14.88 10.03 -0.16
CA ALA A 376 13.76 9.97 -1.10
C ALA A 376 13.36 11.35 -1.62
N GLN A 377 13.25 12.34 -0.71
CA GLN A 377 12.91 13.71 -1.08
C GLN A 377 13.89 14.33 -2.08
N LYS A 378 15.18 13.95 -2.08
CA LYS A 378 16.17 14.44 -3.05
C LYS A 378 15.84 13.95 -4.45
N TYR A 379 15.46 12.67 -4.59
CA TYR A 379 15.05 12.08 -5.86
C TYR A 379 13.73 12.67 -6.35
N ILE A 380 12.74 12.82 -5.46
CA ILE A 380 11.45 13.44 -5.78
C ILE A 380 11.66 14.88 -6.30
N LYS A 381 12.43 15.70 -5.58
CA LYS A 381 12.73 17.09 -5.98
C LYS A 381 13.53 17.18 -7.28
N ALA A 382 14.34 16.16 -7.59
CA ALA A 382 15.11 16.08 -8.82
C ALA A 382 14.31 15.51 -10.02
N GLY A 383 13.05 15.09 -9.82
CA GLY A 383 12.23 14.43 -10.85
C GLY A 383 12.80 13.06 -11.26
N LYS A 384 13.55 12.40 -10.38
CA LYS A 384 14.15 11.08 -10.60
C LYS A 384 13.31 9.96 -9.98
N THR A 385 12.01 10.00 -10.20
CA THR A 385 11.06 9.01 -9.70
C THR A 385 10.23 8.43 -10.82
N ASN A 386 9.73 7.22 -10.63
CA ASN A 386 8.68 6.59 -11.43
C ASN A 386 7.52 6.20 -10.52
N GLY A 387 6.29 6.17 -11.07
CA GLY A 387 5.12 5.68 -10.36
C GLY A 387 5.13 4.15 -10.18
N TRP A 388 4.22 3.65 -9.37
CA TRP A 388 4.09 2.23 -9.09
C TRP A 388 3.11 1.56 -10.07
N ILE A 389 3.59 0.56 -10.80
CA ILE A 389 2.75 -0.20 -11.74
C ILE A 389 1.74 -1.07 -11.00
N HIS A 390 2.10 -1.71 -9.89
CA HIS A 390 1.23 -2.66 -9.19
C HIS A 390 -0.07 -2.02 -8.70
N THR A 391 -0.08 -0.74 -8.34
CA THR A 391 -1.30 -0.02 -7.93
C THR A 391 -2.25 0.27 -9.09
N ILE A 392 -1.75 0.23 -10.34
CA ILE A 392 -2.51 0.47 -11.56
C ILE A 392 -3.04 -0.86 -12.15
N CYS A 393 -2.36 -1.97 -11.84
CA CYS A 393 -2.80 -3.32 -12.17
C CYS A 393 -4.02 -3.73 -11.32
N ASP A 394 -4.37 -4.99 -11.30
CA ASP A 394 -5.36 -5.50 -10.34
C ASP A 394 -4.70 -6.00 -9.05
N THR A 395 -5.52 -6.31 -8.04
CA THR A 395 -5.06 -6.76 -6.71
C THR A 395 -4.37 -8.13 -6.72
N THR A 396 -4.36 -8.84 -7.85
CA THR A 396 -3.71 -10.15 -8.01
C THR A 396 -2.28 -10.06 -8.53
N TYR A 397 -1.78 -8.85 -8.83
CA TYR A 397 -0.46 -8.64 -9.42
C TYR A 397 0.64 -9.40 -8.65
N SER A 398 0.80 -9.09 -7.39
CA SER A 398 1.87 -9.68 -6.56
C SER A 398 1.73 -11.19 -6.40
N ASP A 399 0.50 -11.67 -6.24
CA ASP A 399 0.21 -13.11 -6.10
C ASP A 399 0.43 -13.89 -7.40
N THR A 400 0.36 -13.22 -8.54
CA THR A 400 0.59 -13.84 -9.85
C THR A 400 2.06 -13.79 -10.24
N VAL A 401 2.72 -12.62 -10.15
CA VAL A 401 4.09 -12.48 -10.65
C VAL A 401 5.15 -12.88 -9.63
N GLY A 402 4.87 -12.74 -8.32
CA GLY A 402 5.81 -13.11 -7.27
C GLY A 402 6.26 -14.57 -7.34
N PRO A 403 5.35 -15.56 -7.46
CA PRO A 403 5.72 -16.97 -7.63
C PRO A 403 6.56 -17.25 -8.89
N LEU A 404 6.36 -16.51 -9.98
CA LEU A 404 7.17 -16.65 -11.18
C LEU A 404 8.63 -16.25 -10.91
N ILE A 405 8.81 -15.15 -10.16
CA ILE A 405 10.14 -14.66 -9.78
C ILE A 405 10.80 -15.62 -8.79
N GLN A 406 10.06 -16.10 -7.79
CA GLN A 406 10.54 -17.12 -6.85
C GLN A 406 11.01 -18.37 -7.59
N GLY A 407 10.23 -18.89 -8.55
CA GLY A 407 10.57 -20.05 -9.36
C GLY A 407 11.83 -19.82 -10.23
N TYR A 408 12.04 -18.60 -10.74
CA TYR A 408 13.28 -18.25 -11.43
C TYR A 408 14.50 -18.30 -10.50
N ILE A 409 14.38 -17.72 -9.31
CA ILE A 409 15.45 -17.73 -8.30
C ILE A 409 15.82 -19.17 -7.92
N LEU A 410 14.84 -20.06 -7.77
CA LEU A 410 15.04 -21.48 -7.50
C LEU A 410 15.56 -22.30 -8.70
N GLY A 411 15.53 -21.73 -9.91
CA GLY A 411 15.88 -22.44 -11.15
C GLY A 411 14.80 -23.39 -11.64
N GLU A 412 13.56 -23.23 -11.17
CA GLU A 412 12.37 -24.00 -11.59
C GLU A 412 11.80 -23.45 -12.90
N TYR A 413 11.95 -22.15 -13.15
CA TYR A 413 11.51 -21.46 -14.36
C TYR A 413 12.69 -20.85 -15.12
N THR A 414 12.58 -20.88 -16.44
CA THR A 414 13.46 -20.15 -17.36
C THR A 414 13.03 -18.69 -17.48
N LYS A 415 13.90 -17.84 -18.00
CA LYS A 415 13.59 -16.46 -18.35
C LYS A 415 12.36 -16.34 -19.26
N GLU A 416 12.28 -17.22 -20.26
CA GLU A 416 11.21 -17.27 -21.24
C GLU A 416 9.87 -17.60 -20.57
N GLU A 417 9.83 -18.56 -19.64
CA GLU A 417 8.64 -18.94 -18.90
C GLU A 417 8.15 -17.82 -17.98
N VAL A 418 9.07 -17.17 -17.27
CA VAL A 418 8.72 -15.99 -16.44
C VAL A 418 8.19 -14.86 -17.32
N THR A 419 8.88 -14.54 -18.42
CA THR A 419 8.44 -13.51 -19.37
C THR A 419 7.05 -13.82 -19.91
N GLN A 420 6.79 -15.08 -20.28
CA GLN A 420 5.47 -15.50 -20.75
C GLN A 420 4.39 -15.34 -19.66
N GLY A 421 4.72 -15.65 -18.40
CA GLY A 421 3.80 -15.47 -17.29
C GLY A 421 3.42 -14.01 -17.05
N PHE A 422 4.39 -13.08 -17.17
CA PHE A 422 4.10 -11.64 -17.14
C PHE A 422 3.25 -11.20 -18.35
N GLU A 423 3.58 -11.65 -19.57
CA GLU A 423 2.78 -11.40 -20.78
C GLU A 423 1.32 -11.85 -20.60
N ASP A 424 1.13 -13.05 -20.07
CA ASP A 424 -0.20 -13.62 -19.87
C ASP A 424 -0.99 -12.84 -18.80
N TYR A 425 -0.31 -12.42 -17.71
CA TYR A 425 -0.93 -11.57 -16.69
C TYR A 425 -1.45 -10.27 -17.29
N PHE A 426 -0.59 -9.50 -17.96
CA PHE A 426 -0.96 -8.17 -18.49
C PHE A 426 -2.03 -8.27 -19.59
N LYS A 427 -2.00 -9.30 -20.45
CA LYS A 427 -3.04 -9.52 -21.48
C LYS A 427 -4.41 -9.87 -20.89
N ASN A 428 -4.44 -10.50 -19.71
CA ASN A 428 -5.67 -10.89 -19.03
C ASN A 428 -6.13 -9.87 -17.98
N LEU A 429 -5.41 -8.80 -17.78
CA LEU A 429 -5.75 -7.72 -16.85
C LEU A 429 -7.10 -7.10 -17.23
N GLN A 430 -8.05 -7.04 -16.29
CA GLN A 430 -9.43 -6.57 -16.52
C GLN A 430 -9.55 -5.03 -16.55
#